data_272919a34a5936536da6c3c3fad780b7
#
_entry.id   272919a34a5936536da6c3c3fad780b7
#
_cell.length_a   1.000
_cell.length_b   1.000
_cell.length_c   1.000
_cell.angle_alpha   90.00
_cell.angle_beta   90.00
_cell.angle_gamma   90.00
#
_symmetry.space_group_name_H-M   'P 1'
#
loop_
_entity.id
_entity.type
_entity.pdbx_description
1 polymer ?
#
loop_
_entity_poly.entity_id
_entity_poly.type
_entity_poly.pdbx_seq_one_letter_code
_entity_poly.pdbx_strand_id
1 'polypeptide(L)'
;MTSITRVILIAGGLALAACDLHAQTGVDARAAARRHREANEAKILREFSTLLAMPNVASNHADIRRNADHLMAMLRQRGATAQILEVPDAPVSVFGEIRAPGATRTIVLYAHFDGQPVDPRQWQGAPFTPVLRDKALFQGGKDIPFPTDGQRTERDWRIYARSASDDKGSIIAMLTALDAMRAANLSPSVNVKFFFEGEEEAGSGHLQAILEKYRSLLAADAWLFCDGPVHQSGRLQAVFGLRGVVGLELTVYGPTRPLHSGI
;
A
#
# COMPACT_ATOMS: atom_id res chain seq x y z
N MET A 1 39.87 -47.53 5.31
CA MET A 1 38.47 -47.13 5.54
C MET A 1 38.41 -45.84 6.38
N THR A 2 39.07 -44.73 5.93
CA THR A 2 39.17 -43.51 6.77
C THR A 2 39.05 -42.20 5.98
N SER A 3 38.62 -42.23 4.69
CA SER A 3 38.58 -40.99 3.89
C SER A 3 37.17 -40.49 3.53
N ILE A 4 36.14 -41.35 3.60
CA ILE A 4 34.76 -40.97 3.15
C ILE A 4 33.95 -40.28 4.26
N THR A 5 34.23 -40.57 5.52
CA THR A 5 33.47 -40.03 6.64
C THR A 5 33.75 -38.53 6.92
N ARG A 6 34.93 -38.05 6.56
CA ARG A 6 35.29 -36.64 6.78
C ARG A 6 34.68 -35.64 5.75
N VAL A 7 34.39 -36.11 4.53
CA VAL A 7 33.82 -35.25 3.47
C VAL A 7 32.34 -34.98 3.71
N ILE A 8 31.61 -35.95 4.30
CA ILE A 8 30.17 -35.82 4.56
C ILE A 8 29.90 -34.81 5.73
N LEU A 9 30.79 -34.74 6.70
CA LEU A 9 30.66 -33.80 7.83
C LEU A 9 30.93 -32.35 7.43
N ILE A 10 31.81 -32.10 6.46
CA ILE A 10 32.11 -30.74 5.97
C ILE A 10 30.96 -30.22 5.09
N ALA A 11 30.34 -31.07 4.28
CA ALA A 11 29.20 -30.68 3.44
C ALA A 11 27.93 -30.40 4.26
N GLY A 12 27.70 -31.17 5.35
CA GLY A 12 26.58 -30.95 6.27
C GLY A 12 26.72 -29.65 7.10
N GLY A 13 27.97 -29.32 7.50
CA GLY A 13 28.24 -28.08 8.25
C GLY A 13 28.06 -26.81 7.41
N LEU A 14 28.42 -26.84 6.14
CA LEU A 14 28.25 -25.71 5.22
C LEU A 14 26.78 -25.46 4.85
N ALA A 15 25.97 -26.52 4.73
CA ALA A 15 24.53 -26.39 4.46
C ALA A 15 23.76 -25.80 5.64
N LEU A 16 24.11 -26.18 6.88
CA LEU A 16 23.51 -25.64 8.10
C LEU A 16 23.92 -24.15 8.32
N ALA A 17 25.18 -23.80 8.07
CA ALA A 17 25.64 -22.44 8.19
C ALA A 17 24.98 -21.49 7.14
N ALA A 18 24.70 -21.99 5.93
CA ALA A 18 23.99 -21.21 4.92
C ALA A 18 22.51 -21.00 5.26
N CYS A 19 21.85 -21.96 5.89
CA CYS A 19 20.46 -21.80 6.36
C CYS A 19 20.37 -20.78 7.52
N ASP A 20 21.32 -20.81 8.44
CA ASP A 20 21.34 -19.86 9.56
C ASP A 20 21.65 -18.43 9.11
N LEU A 21 22.49 -18.23 8.09
CA LEU A 21 22.77 -16.90 7.53
C LEU A 21 21.52 -16.26 6.91
N HIS A 22 20.69 -17.04 6.21
CA HIS A 22 19.44 -16.55 5.60
C HIS A 22 18.36 -16.22 6.64
N ALA A 23 18.27 -16.99 7.73
CA ALA A 23 17.37 -16.72 8.84
C ALA A 23 17.77 -15.44 9.60
N GLN A 24 19.08 -15.21 9.77
CA GLN A 24 19.61 -14.06 10.48
C GLN A 24 19.40 -12.76 9.70
N THR A 25 19.56 -12.77 8.37
CA THR A 25 19.28 -11.59 7.51
C THR A 25 17.81 -11.18 7.55
N GLY A 26 16.88 -12.13 7.63
CA GLY A 26 15.44 -11.84 7.71
C GLY A 26 15.02 -11.19 9.05
N VAL A 27 15.64 -11.57 10.14
CA VAL A 27 15.43 -10.96 11.47
C VAL A 27 16.01 -9.54 11.48
N ASP A 28 17.18 -9.35 10.91
CA ASP A 28 17.84 -8.04 10.84
C ASP A 28 17.07 -7.04 9.99
N ALA A 29 16.49 -7.45 8.87
CA ALA A 29 15.67 -6.59 8.02
C ALA A 29 14.40 -6.08 8.75
N ARG A 30 13.71 -6.94 9.49
CA ARG A 30 12.53 -6.54 10.29
C ARG A 30 12.91 -5.60 11.42
N ALA A 31 14.01 -5.89 12.11
CA ALA A 31 14.52 -5.02 13.17
C ALA A 31 14.94 -3.66 12.60
N ALA A 32 15.60 -3.64 11.43
CA ALA A 32 16.00 -2.41 10.74
C ALA A 32 14.77 -1.59 10.33
N ALA A 33 13.75 -2.22 9.75
CA ALA A 33 12.50 -1.54 9.38
C ALA A 33 11.80 -0.91 10.59
N ARG A 34 11.73 -1.62 11.71
CA ARG A 34 11.15 -1.11 12.95
C ARG A 34 11.93 0.08 13.49
N ARG A 35 13.27 -0.04 13.61
CA ARG A 35 14.11 1.06 14.07
C ARG A 35 14.00 2.29 13.19
N HIS A 36 13.99 2.10 11.85
CA HIS A 36 13.83 3.20 10.91
C HIS A 36 12.48 3.90 11.09
N ARG A 37 11.39 3.14 11.15
CA ARG A 37 10.06 3.70 11.40
C ARG A 37 10.05 4.51 12.70
N GLU A 38 10.52 3.92 13.80
CA GLU A 38 10.51 4.55 15.11
C GLU A 38 11.37 5.83 15.17
N ALA A 39 12.46 5.89 14.43
CA ALA A 39 13.31 7.07 14.34
C ALA A 39 12.75 8.17 13.42
N ASN A 40 11.80 7.84 12.54
CA ASN A 40 11.31 8.74 11.48
C ASN A 40 9.79 8.97 11.52
N GLU A 41 9.09 8.65 12.60
CA GLU A 41 7.62 8.70 12.68
C GLU A 41 7.05 10.06 12.26
N ALA A 42 7.61 11.15 12.74
CA ALA A 42 7.17 12.50 12.38
C ALA A 42 7.35 12.79 10.88
N LYS A 43 8.48 12.39 10.31
CA LYS A 43 8.76 12.56 8.86
C LYS A 43 7.79 11.74 8.02
N ILE A 44 7.56 10.48 8.38
CA ILE A 44 6.64 9.56 7.70
C ILE A 44 5.22 10.13 7.73
N LEU A 45 4.76 10.61 8.89
CA LEU A 45 3.42 11.20 9.01
C LEU A 45 3.27 12.52 8.23
N ARG A 46 4.32 13.35 8.14
CA ARG A 46 4.28 14.55 7.29
C ARG A 46 4.18 14.21 5.80
N GLU A 47 4.98 13.23 5.33
CA GLU A 47 4.92 12.76 3.94
C GLU A 47 3.54 12.17 3.63
N PHE A 48 3.01 11.36 4.55
CA PHE A 48 1.67 10.80 4.43
C PHE A 48 0.58 11.88 4.42
N SER A 49 0.65 12.85 5.33
CA SER A 49 -0.27 13.98 5.37
C SER A 49 -0.26 14.77 4.06
N THR A 50 0.92 14.98 3.46
CA THR A 50 1.05 15.66 2.16
C THR A 50 0.33 14.88 1.05
N LEU A 51 0.49 13.55 1.00
CA LEU A 51 -0.18 12.69 0.02
C LEU A 51 -1.70 12.67 0.25
N LEU A 52 -2.16 12.65 1.50
CA LEU A 52 -3.58 12.64 1.87
C LEU A 52 -4.27 13.97 1.55
N ALA A 53 -3.55 15.08 1.59
CA ALA A 53 -4.09 16.41 1.28
C ALA A 53 -4.42 16.60 -0.21
N MET A 54 -4.03 15.65 -1.07
CA MET A 54 -4.32 15.69 -2.51
C MET A 54 -5.65 15.01 -2.79
N PRO A 55 -6.69 15.73 -3.28
CA PRO A 55 -7.93 15.12 -3.74
C PRO A 55 -7.67 14.04 -4.79
N ASN A 56 -8.44 12.95 -4.75
CA ASN A 56 -8.13 11.75 -5.52
C ASN A 56 -9.37 10.93 -5.93
N VAL A 57 -10.50 11.57 -6.16
CA VAL A 57 -11.67 10.88 -6.70
C VAL A 57 -11.42 10.54 -8.16
N ALA A 58 -11.60 9.27 -8.56
CA ALA A 58 -11.26 8.75 -9.90
C ALA A 58 -11.88 9.54 -11.05
N SER A 59 -13.11 10.05 -10.89
CA SER A 59 -13.79 10.85 -11.91
C SER A 59 -13.12 12.21 -12.19
N ASN A 60 -12.22 12.68 -11.33
CA ASN A 60 -11.41 13.87 -11.58
C ASN A 60 -10.01 13.48 -12.07
N HIS A 61 -9.88 13.25 -13.36
CA HIS A 61 -8.62 12.82 -13.99
C HIS A 61 -7.45 13.78 -13.72
N ALA A 62 -7.72 15.09 -13.54
CA ALA A 62 -6.67 16.07 -13.23
C ALA A 62 -6.10 15.87 -11.82
N ASP A 63 -6.95 15.54 -10.84
CA ASP A 63 -6.52 15.22 -9.48
C ASP A 63 -5.77 13.88 -9.44
N ILE A 64 -6.27 12.87 -10.13
CA ILE A 64 -5.59 11.58 -10.28
C ILE A 64 -4.21 11.76 -10.91
N ARG A 65 -4.10 12.57 -11.96
CA ARG A 65 -2.80 12.86 -12.60
C ARG A 65 -1.83 13.55 -11.64
N ARG A 66 -2.28 14.54 -10.85
CA ARG A 66 -1.43 15.19 -9.84
C ARG A 66 -0.93 14.21 -8.78
N ASN A 67 -1.81 13.31 -8.29
CA ASN A 67 -1.41 12.24 -7.38
C ASN A 67 -0.37 11.32 -8.02
N ALA A 68 -0.59 10.89 -9.27
CA ALA A 68 0.33 10.01 -9.98
C ALA A 68 1.71 10.65 -10.19
N ASP A 69 1.78 11.93 -10.57
CA ASP A 69 3.04 12.67 -10.73
C ASP A 69 3.79 12.77 -9.39
N HIS A 70 3.06 13.00 -8.28
CA HIS A 70 3.64 13.01 -6.93
C HIS A 70 4.19 11.63 -6.54
N LEU A 71 3.42 10.56 -6.75
CA LEU A 71 3.84 9.18 -6.46
C LEU A 71 5.06 8.76 -7.29
N MET A 72 5.13 9.16 -8.56
CA MET A 72 6.34 8.96 -9.37
C MET A 72 7.56 9.65 -8.77
N ALA A 73 7.40 10.89 -8.30
CA ALA A 73 8.49 11.62 -7.65
C ALA A 73 8.95 10.91 -6.38
N MET A 74 8.01 10.43 -5.53
CA MET A 74 8.31 9.67 -4.31
C MET A 74 9.07 8.37 -4.61
N LEU A 75 8.70 7.64 -5.66
CA LEU A 75 9.39 6.42 -6.11
C LEU A 75 10.81 6.73 -6.61
N ARG A 76 10.96 7.76 -7.45
CA ARG A 76 12.26 8.17 -8.00
C ARG A 76 13.24 8.65 -6.93
N GLN A 77 12.77 9.37 -5.91
CA GLN A 77 13.58 9.76 -4.76
C GLN A 77 14.17 8.56 -4.01
N ARG A 78 13.51 7.41 -4.11
CA ARG A 78 13.91 6.13 -3.51
C ARG A 78 14.72 5.23 -4.44
N GLY A 79 15.10 5.74 -5.63
CA GLY A 79 15.93 5.04 -6.60
C GLY A 79 15.17 4.08 -7.52
N ALA A 80 13.84 4.09 -7.49
CA ALA A 80 13.06 3.36 -8.47
C ALA A 80 13.01 4.09 -9.81
N THR A 81 12.99 3.37 -10.92
CA THR A 81 12.46 3.93 -12.17
C THR A 81 10.95 4.08 -12.02
N ALA A 82 10.35 5.12 -12.58
CA ALA A 82 8.91 5.30 -12.50
C ALA A 82 8.35 5.97 -13.76
N GLN A 83 7.17 5.50 -14.18
CA GLN A 83 6.41 6.03 -15.32
C GLN A 83 4.91 5.93 -15.09
N ILE A 84 4.16 6.76 -15.80
CA ILE A 84 2.70 6.70 -15.88
C ILE A 84 2.31 5.59 -16.87
N LEU A 85 1.27 4.84 -16.52
CA LEU A 85 0.58 3.92 -17.42
C LEU A 85 -0.75 4.54 -17.82
N GLU A 86 -0.98 4.63 -19.12
CA GLU A 86 -2.16 5.31 -19.69
C GLU A 86 -2.86 4.43 -20.74
N VAL A 87 -4.17 4.44 -20.71
CA VAL A 87 -5.03 3.98 -21.80
C VAL A 87 -6.06 5.07 -22.10
N PRO A 88 -6.67 5.12 -23.29
CA PRO A 88 -7.65 6.14 -23.62
C PRO A 88 -8.80 6.22 -22.61
N ASP A 89 -9.24 7.43 -22.30
CA ASP A 89 -10.39 7.77 -21.48
C ASP A 89 -10.36 7.28 -20.02
N ALA A 90 -9.22 6.75 -19.56
CA ALA A 90 -9.04 6.19 -18.22
C ALA A 90 -8.28 7.13 -17.27
N PRO A 91 -8.55 7.05 -15.97
CA PRO A 91 -7.61 7.51 -14.95
C PRO A 91 -6.26 6.81 -15.10
N VAL A 92 -5.18 7.56 -14.85
CA VAL A 92 -3.82 7.00 -15.00
C VAL A 92 -3.43 6.11 -13.83
N SER A 93 -2.54 5.15 -14.09
CA SER A 93 -1.86 4.36 -13.06
C SER A 93 -0.37 4.67 -13.01
N VAL A 94 0.31 4.31 -11.93
CA VAL A 94 1.74 4.50 -11.75
C VAL A 94 2.45 3.16 -11.72
N PHE A 95 3.51 3.05 -12.49
CA PHE A 95 4.46 1.94 -12.43
C PHE A 95 5.78 2.42 -11.84
N GLY A 96 6.39 1.59 -11.00
CA GLY A 96 7.77 1.76 -10.53
C GLY A 96 8.52 0.45 -10.54
N GLU A 97 9.86 0.48 -10.64
CA GLU A 97 10.69 -0.71 -10.58
C GLU A 97 12.03 -0.44 -9.86
N ILE A 98 12.39 -1.36 -8.98
CA ILE A 98 13.73 -1.49 -8.40
C ILE A 98 14.26 -2.85 -8.80
N ARG A 99 15.36 -2.87 -9.57
CA ARG A 99 16.05 -4.10 -9.93
C ARG A 99 17.10 -4.44 -8.89
N ALA A 100 17.05 -5.68 -8.40
CA ALA A 100 18.02 -6.20 -7.46
C ALA A 100 19.14 -6.93 -8.23
N PRO A 101 20.43 -6.66 -7.95
CA PRO A 101 21.54 -7.33 -8.62
C PRO A 101 21.46 -8.84 -8.46
N GLY A 102 21.52 -9.57 -9.58
CA GLY A 102 21.47 -11.05 -9.60
C GLY A 102 20.10 -11.66 -9.30
N ALA A 103 19.05 -10.87 -9.11
CA ALA A 103 17.71 -11.40 -8.89
C ALA A 103 17.15 -12.06 -10.15
N THR A 104 16.61 -13.26 -9.98
CA THR A 104 15.93 -14.03 -11.03
C THR A 104 14.41 -14.02 -10.89
N ARG A 105 13.90 -13.52 -9.75
CA ARG A 105 12.48 -13.43 -9.47
C ARG A 105 12.04 -11.99 -9.33
N THR A 106 10.78 -11.75 -9.63
CA THR A 106 10.16 -10.43 -9.60
C THR A 106 8.83 -10.51 -8.86
N ILE A 107 8.59 -9.54 -7.98
CA ILE A 107 7.28 -9.36 -7.34
C ILE A 107 6.70 -8.01 -7.74
N VAL A 108 5.37 -7.93 -7.79
CA VAL A 108 4.63 -6.65 -7.87
C VAL A 108 3.99 -6.38 -6.51
N LEU A 109 4.17 -5.17 -6.02
CA LEU A 109 3.42 -4.62 -4.90
C LEU A 109 2.32 -3.73 -5.47
N TYR A 110 1.07 -4.13 -5.23
CA TYR A 110 -0.12 -3.42 -5.67
C TYR A 110 -0.71 -2.61 -4.52
N ALA A 111 -1.14 -1.40 -4.84
CA ALA A 111 -2.02 -0.56 -4.04
C ALA A 111 -2.82 0.35 -4.99
N HIS A 112 -3.88 1.00 -4.50
CA HIS A 112 -4.53 2.05 -5.27
C HIS A 112 -4.38 3.42 -4.59
N PHE A 113 -4.52 4.50 -5.37
CA PHE A 113 -4.37 5.85 -4.84
C PHE A 113 -5.57 6.76 -5.10
N ASP A 114 -6.57 6.28 -5.81
CA ASP A 114 -7.87 6.94 -5.85
C ASP A 114 -8.65 6.71 -4.55
N GLY A 115 -9.79 7.33 -4.43
CA GLY A 115 -10.65 7.20 -3.25
C GLY A 115 -12.11 7.40 -3.61
N GLN A 116 -12.97 6.82 -2.79
CA GLN A 116 -14.41 6.97 -2.89
C GLN A 116 -14.82 8.44 -2.93
N PRO A 117 -15.84 8.80 -3.71
CA PRO A 117 -16.46 10.12 -3.65
C PRO A 117 -16.80 10.52 -2.22
N VAL A 118 -16.75 11.80 -1.94
CA VAL A 118 -16.99 12.34 -0.58
C VAL A 118 -18.23 13.23 -0.58
N ASP A 119 -19.08 13.06 0.44
CA ASP A 119 -20.07 14.04 0.83
C ASP A 119 -19.54 14.80 2.05
N PRO A 120 -19.12 16.06 1.91
CA PRO A 120 -18.54 16.82 3.03
C PRO A 120 -19.44 16.91 4.28
N ARG A 121 -20.76 16.77 4.10
CA ARG A 121 -21.73 16.80 5.22
C ARG A 121 -21.60 15.57 6.16
N GLN A 122 -20.98 14.49 5.69
CA GLN A 122 -20.75 13.28 6.47
C GLN A 122 -19.40 13.28 7.19
N TRP A 123 -18.62 14.37 7.07
CA TRP A 123 -17.29 14.50 7.65
C TRP A 123 -17.28 15.54 8.77
N GLN A 124 -16.48 15.27 9.81
CA GLN A 124 -16.22 16.25 10.88
C GLN A 124 -15.11 17.26 10.53
N GLY A 125 -14.90 17.53 9.26
CA GLY A 125 -13.88 18.42 8.72
C GLY A 125 -13.79 18.22 7.23
N ALA A 126 -12.83 18.87 6.57
CA ALA A 126 -12.63 18.68 5.13
C ALA A 126 -12.01 17.30 4.86
N PRO A 127 -12.57 16.48 3.96
CA PRO A 127 -12.13 15.11 3.70
C PRO A 127 -10.66 14.97 3.30
N PHE A 128 -10.10 15.98 2.64
CA PHE A 128 -8.71 16.03 2.20
C PHE A 128 -7.84 16.97 3.07
N THR A 129 -8.26 17.22 4.30
CA THR A 129 -7.45 17.89 5.32
C THR A 129 -7.13 16.88 6.41
N PRO A 130 -5.93 16.26 6.39
CA PRO A 130 -5.58 15.24 7.36
C PRO A 130 -5.59 15.76 8.78
N VAL A 131 -6.25 15.03 9.67
CA VAL A 131 -6.31 15.32 11.10
C VAL A 131 -5.76 14.15 11.89
N LEU A 132 -4.86 14.42 12.83
CA LEU A 132 -4.35 13.41 13.76
C LEU A 132 -5.16 13.48 15.07
N ARG A 133 -5.54 12.32 15.61
CA ARG A 133 -6.28 12.19 16.88
C ARG A 133 -5.55 11.27 17.84
N ASP A 134 -5.70 11.55 19.14
CA ASP A 134 -5.09 10.78 20.23
C ASP A 134 -5.64 9.35 20.33
N LYS A 135 -6.83 9.09 19.78
CA LYS A 135 -7.47 7.78 19.69
C LYS A 135 -8.59 7.78 18.64
N ALA A 136 -9.25 6.65 18.48
CA ALA A 136 -10.32 6.52 17.51
C ALA A 136 -11.51 7.45 17.82
N LEU A 137 -12.15 7.98 16.77
CA LEU A 137 -13.26 8.92 16.87
C LEU A 137 -14.42 8.37 17.73
N PHE A 138 -14.79 7.10 17.51
CA PHE A 138 -15.86 6.45 18.28
C PHE A 138 -15.52 6.23 19.76
N GLN A 139 -14.24 6.38 20.14
CA GLN A 139 -13.75 6.36 21.51
C GLN A 139 -13.64 7.76 22.11
N GLY A 140 -14.14 8.79 21.41
CA GLY A 140 -14.05 10.18 21.82
C GLY A 140 -12.68 10.80 21.59
N GLY A 141 -11.98 10.37 20.51
CA GLY A 141 -10.67 10.91 20.13
C GLY A 141 -10.70 12.40 19.86
N LYS A 142 -9.69 13.11 20.36
CA LYS A 142 -9.52 14.56 20.19
C LYS A 142 -8.42 14.84 19.20
N ASP A 143 -8.56 15.94 18.46
CA ASP A 143 -7.54 16.42 17.55
C ASP A 143 -6.28 16.78 18.31
N ILE A 144 -5.14 16.33 17.81
CA ILE A 144 -3.81 16.62 18.33
C ILE A 144 -2.90 17.11 17.20
N PRO A 145 -1.87 17.91 17.50
CA PRO A 145 -0.92 18.32 16.48
C PRO A 145 -0.13 17.10 15.95
N PHE A 146 0.28 17.19 14.68
CA PHE A 146 1.23 16.21 14.12
C PHE A 146 2.57 16.30 14.88
N PRO A 147 3.25 15.15 15.08
CA PRO A 147 4.48 15.13 15.85
C PRO A 147 5.60 15.91 15.15
N THR A 148 6.45 16.54 15.96
CA THR A 148 7.71 17.15 15.52
C THR A 148 8.83 16.12 15.50
N ASP A 149 9.95 16.47 14.86
CA ASP A 149 11.11 15.56 14.76
C ASP A 149 11.61 15.13 16.16
N GLY A 150 11.85 13.83 16.30
CA GLY A 150 12.24 13.20 17.57
C GLY A 150 11.08 12.87 18.51
N GLN A 151 9.89 13.35 18.24
CA GLN A 151 8.69 12.97 19.00
C GLN A 151 8.18 11.60 18.53
N ARG A 152 7.91 10.72 19.50
CA ARG A 152 7.32 9.41 19.23
C ARG A 152 5.80 9.51 19.11
N THR A 153 5.25 8.60 18.31
CA THR A 153 3.79 8.45 18.20
C THR A 153 3.29 7.40 19.20
N GLU A 154 2.08 7.58 19.66
CA GLU A 154 1.40 6.58 20.48
C GLU A 154 0.63 5.60 19.59
N ARG A 155 0.53 4.35 20.04
CA ARG A 155 -0.10 3.27 19.28
C ARG A 155 -1.57 3.54 18.97
N ASP A 156 -2.26 4.28 19.81
CA ASP A 156 -3.69 4.55 19.70
C ASP A 156 -4.01 5.77 18.84
N TRP A 157 -3.01 6.54 18.44
CA TRP A 157 -3.21 7.67 17.54
C TRP A 157 -3.79 7.22 16.20
N ARG A 158 -4.67 8.05 15.65
CA ARG A 158 -5.34 7.79 14.36
C ARG A 158 -5.27 9.02 13.48
N ILE A 159 -4.92 8.81 12.21
CA ILE A 159 -5.03 9.84 11.18
C ILE A 159 -6.34 9.68 10.43
N TYR A 160 -7.04 10.79 10.21
CA TYR A 160 -8.30 10.85 9.51
C TYR A 160 -8.17 11.73 8.28
N ALA A 161 -8.41 11.16 7.12
CA ALA A 161 -8.58 11.81 5.82
C ALA A 161 -9.18 10.78 4.85
N ARG A 162 -9.71 11.22 3.69
CA ARG A 162 -10.04 10.29 2.62
C ARG A 162 -8.78 9.52 2.20
N SER A 163 -8.92 8.22 1.93
CA SER A 163 -7.84 7.30 1.52
C SER A 163 -6.72 7.08 2.55
N ALA A 164 -6.91 7.45 3.81
CA ALA A 164 -5.87 7.25 4.83
C ALA A 164 -5.59 5.77 5.11
N SER A 165 -6.62 4.92 5.15
CA SER A 165 -6.47 3.47 5.29
C SER A 165 -6.54 2.78 3.93
N ASP A 166 -7.43 3.20 3.11
CA ASP A 166 -7.84 2.64 1.83
C ASP A 166 -7.54 3.66 0.72
N ASP A 167 -6.39 3.59 -0.02
CA ASP A 167 -5.27 2.67 0.23
C ASP A 167 -3.90 3.40 0.23
N LYS A 168 -3.89 4.74 0.33
CA LYS A 168 -2.64 5.52 0.39
C LYS A 168 -1.74 5.13 1.58
N GLY A 169 -2.32 4.55 2.65
CA GLY A 169 -1.57 4.04 3.79
C GLY A 169 -0.61 2.92 3.41
N SER A 170 -1.04 1.98 2.57
CA SER A 170 -0.20 0.89 2.05
C SER A 170 0.95 1.42 1.20
N ILE A 171 0.70 2.44 0.38
CA ILE A 171 1.74 3.09 -0.42
C ILE A 171 2.84 3.66 0.48
N ILE A 172 2.48 4.41 1.52
CA ILE A 172 3.45 4.96 2.48
C ILE A 172 4.20 3.85 3.22
N ALA A 173 3.53 2.75 3.56
CA ALA A 173 4.19 1.61 4.19
C ALA A 173 5.25 0.98 3.26
N MET A 174 4.94 0.78 1.97
CA MET A 174 5.90 0.28 0.98
C MET A 174 7.10 1.21 0.82
N LEU A 175 6.86 2.51 0.69
CA LEU A 175 7.91 3.51 0.53
C LEU A 175 8.78 3.62 1.78
N THR A 176 8.19 3.55 2.96
CA THR A 176 8.93 3.51 4.23
C THR A 176 9.80 2.26 4.34
N ALA A 177 9.32 1.11 3.86
CA ALA A 177 10.12 -0.12 3.83
C ALA A 177 11.36 0.03 2.95
N LEU A 178 11.25 0.69 1.78
CA LEU A 178 12.41 1.01 0.94
C LEU A 178 13.41 1.92 1.65
N ASP A 179 12.93 2.97 2.32
CA ASP A 179 13.78 3.88 3.09
C ASP A 179 14.51 3.16 4.21
N ALA A 180 13.82 2.23 4.90
CA ALA A 180 14.42 1.42 5.95
C ALA A 180 15.51 0.47 5.43
N MET A 181 15.28 -0.17 4.28
CA MET A 181 16.28 -1.03 3.63
C MET A 181 17.51 -0.22 3.24
N ARG A 182 17.33 0.93 2.61
CA ARG A 182 18.45 1.83 2.25
C ARG A 182 19.24 2.30 3.46
N ALA A 183 18.55 2.71 4.53
CA ALA A 183 19.20 3.15 5.78
C ALA A 183 20.01 2.03 6.46
N ALA A 184 19.63 0.78 6.23
CA ALA A 184 20.32 -0.40 6.74
C ALA A 184 21.34 -1.00 5.75
N ASN A 185 21.57 -0.36 4.58
CA ASN A 185 22.39 -0.89 3.49
C ASN A 185 21.95 -2.27 3.03
N LEU A 186 20.64 -2.55 3.06
CA LEU A 186 20.04 -3.77 2.57
C LEU A 186 19.52 -3.58 1.15
N SER A 187 19.72 -4.57 0.31
CA SER A 187 19.14 -4.64 -1.04
C SER A 187 18.03 -5.70 -1.08
N PRO A 188 16.98 -5.51 -1.88
CA PRO A 188 16.02 -6.57 -2.14
C PRO A 188 16.72 -7.81 -2.74
N SER A 189 16.25 -9.00 -2.40
CA SER A 189 16.71 -10.27 -3.01
C SER A 189 15.94 -10.63 -4.28
N VAL A 190 14.91 -9.87 -4.62
CA VAL A 190 14.06 -10.01 -5.81
C VAL A 190 13.90 -8.65 -6.48
N ASN A 191 13.59 -8.61 -7.76
CA ASN A 191 13.14 -7.38 -8.39
C ASN A 191 11.80 -6.97 -7.80
N VAL A 192 11.63 -5.70 -7.48
CA VAL A 192 10.40 -5.16 -6.92
C VAL A 192 9.79 -4.20 -7.91
N LYS A 193 8.58 -4.50 -8.35
CA LYS A 193 7.74 -3.61 -9.13
C LYS A 193 6.64 -3.03 -8.24
N PHE A 194 6.24 -1.82 -8.53
CA PHE A 194 5.11 -1.13 -7.92
C PHE A 194 4.07 -0.89 -9.00
N PHE A 195 2.84 -1.24 -8.73
CA PHE A 195 1.71 -0.88 -9.55
C PHE A 195 0.67 -0.20 -8.67
N PHE A 196 0.51 1.11 -8.85
CA PHE A 196 -0.48 1.91 -8.12
C PHE A 196 -1.60 2.30 -9.08
N GLU A 197 -2.80 1.82 -8.78
CA GLU A 197 -3.99 2.05 -9.60
C GLU A 197 -4.69 3.36 -9.22
N GLY A 198 -5.25 4.04 -10.20
CA GLY A 198 -5.99 5.30 -9.99
C GLY A 198 -7.49 5.20 -10.22
N GLU A 199 -8.07 3.99 -10.26
CA GLU A 199 -9.48 3.75 -10.59
C GLU A 199 -10.12 2.60 -9.80
N GLU A 200 -9.49 2.09 -8.75
CA GLU A 200 -9.97 0.92 -8.01
C GLU A 200 -11.36 1.17 -7.43
N GLU A 201 -11.53 2.27 -6.74
CA GLU A 201 -12.75 2.67 -6.05
C GLU A 201 -13.91 3.03 -7.01
N ALA A 202 -13.62 3.19 -8.29
CA ALA A 202 -14.62 3.32 -9.36
C ALA A 202 -14.87 1.98 -10.07
N GLY A 203 -14.32 0.86 -9.57
CA GLY A 203 -14.53 -0.49 -10.08
C GLY A 203 -13.56 -0.93 -11.15
N SER A 204 -12.38 -0.30 -11.27
CA SER A 204 -11.28 -0.73 -12.15
C SER A 204 -11.68 -0.93 -13.61
N GLY A 205 -12.54 -0.07 -14.15
CA GLY A 205 -13.15 -0.25 -15.47
C GLY A 205 -12.15 -0.41 -16.62
N HIS A 206 -10.96 0.18 -16.48
CA HIS A 206 -9.92 0.15 -17.51
C HIS A 206 -8.71 -0.72 -17.13
N LEU A 207 -8.71 -1.39 -15.97
CA LEU A 207 -7.59 -2.20 -15.50
C LEU A 207 -7.21 -3.30 -16.49
N GLN A 208 -8.18 -3.99 -17.10
CA GLN A 208 -7.90 -5.00 -18.11
C GLN A 208 -7.08 -4.43 -19.28
N ALA A 209 -7.47 -3.28 -19.81
CA ALA A 209 -6.78 -2.63 -20.92
C ALA A 209 -5.35 -2.22 -20.54
N ILE A 210 -5.13 -1.75 -19.31
CA ILE A 210 -3.78 -1.45 -18.77
C ILE A 210 -2.95 -2.72 -18.69
N LEU A 211 -3.48 -3.80 -18.11
CA LEU A 211 -2.77 -5.07 -17.97
C LEU A 211 -2.40 -5.69 -19.33
N GLU A 212 -3.28 -5.59 -20.31
CA GLU A 212 -3.02 -6.07 -21.67
C GLU A 212 -1.95 -5.23 -22.38
N LYS A 213 -2.09 -3.90 -22.36
CA LYS A 213 -1.14 -2.97 -23.00
C LYS A 213 0.27 -3.07 -22.41
N TYR A 214 0.37 -3.22 -21.11
CA TYR A 214 1.63 -3.22 -20.36
C TYR A 214 2.03 -4.59 -19.85
N ARG A 215 1.50 -5.67 -20.45
CA ARG A 215 1.71 -7.06 -20.01
C ARG A 215 3.17 -7.40 -19.75
N SER A 216 4.08 -7.08 -20.66
CA SER A 216 5.52 -7.38 -20.51
C SER A 216 6.15 -6.58 -19.37
N LEU A 217 5.73 -5.33 -19.19
CA LEU A 217 6.22 -4.46 -18.12
C LEU A 217 5.76 -4.95 -16.74
N LEU A 218 4.53 -5.45 -16.65
CA LEU A 218 3.88 -5.89 -15.41
C LEU A 218 4.13 -7.39 -15.13
N ALA A 219 4.80 -8.13 -16.01
CA ALA A 219 5.12 -9.53 -15.80
C ALA A 219 5.93 -9.73 -14.51
N ALA A 220 5.53 -10.69 -13.69
CA ALA A 220 6.15 -11.00 -12.40
C ALA A 220 5.83 -12.44 -11.98
N ASP A 221 6.60 -12.97 -11.03
CA ASP A 221 6.38 -14.31 -10.45
C ASP A 221 5.23 -14.30 -9.43
N ALA A 222 5.02 -13.15 -8.76
CA ALA A 222 3.95 -12.99 -7.77
C ALA A 222 3.49 -11.53 -7.68
N TRP A 223 2.22 -11.36 -7.30
CA TRP A 223 1.63 -10.07 -6.96
C TRP A 223 1.19 -10.10 -5.50
N LEU A 224 1.54 -9.06 -4.75
CA LEU A 224 1.07 -8.81 -3.39
C LEU A 224 0.13 -7.60 -3.44
N PHE A 225 -1.15 -7.88 -3.22
CA PHE A 225 -2.16 -6.85 -3.07
C PHE A 225 -2.14 -6.35 -1.63
N CYS A 226 -1.75 -5.10 -1.44
CA CYS A 226 -1.62 -4.49 -0.12
C CYS A 226 -2.87 -3.69 0.26
N ASP A 227 -4.00 -4.09 -0.29
CA ASP A 227 -5.32 -3.51 -0.13
C ASP A 227 -6.21 -4.50 0.64
N GLY A 228 -6.03 -4.54 1.93
CA GLY A 228 -6.78 -5.45 2.78
C GLY A 228 -7.01 -4.88 4.18
N PRO A 229 -8.15 -5.23 4.82
CA PRO A 229 -8.46 -4.73 6.15
C PRO A 229 -7.45 -5.24 7.17
N VAL A 230 -7.11 -4.41 8.14
CA VAL A 230 -6.36 -4.85 9.31
C VAL A 230 -7.24 -5.79 10.14
N HIS A 231 -6.72 -6.99 10.43
CA HIS A 231 -7.44 -7.94 11.27
C HIS A 231 -7.75 -7.34 12.65
N GLN A 232 -8.94 -7.61 13.19
CA GLN A 232 -9.41 -7.05 14.47
C GLN A 232 -8.45 -7.29 15.65
N SER A 233 -7.68 -8.39 15.61
CA SER A 233 -6.65 -8.67 16.62
C SER A 233 -5.37 -7.82 16.46
N GLY A 234 -5.26 -6.99 15.42
CA GLY A 234 -4.03 -6.26 15.06
C GLY A 234 -2.89 -7.13 14.56
N ARG A 235 -3.14 -8.41 14.25
CA ARG A 235 -2.14 -9.31 13.66
C ARG A 235 -2.07 -9.11 12.15
N LEU A 236 -0.86 -9.29 11.60
CA LEU A 236 -0.67 -9.36 10.15
C LEU A 236 -1.44 -10.55 9.60
N GLN A 237 -2.10 -10.33 8.47
CA GLN A 237 -2.90 -11.31 7.77
C GLN A 237 -2.38 -11.45 6.34
N ALA A 238 -2.24 -12.67 5.86
CA ALA A 238 -2.03 -12.98 4.46
C ALA A 238 -3.23 -13.78 3.96
N VAL A 239 -3.84 -13.31 2.87
CA VAL A 239 -5.02 -13.92 2.26
C VAL A 239 -4.60 -14.51 0.91
N PHE A 240 -4.81 -15.81 0.72
CA PHE A 240 -4.41 -16.53 -0.49
C PHE A 240 -5.55 -16.78 -1.47
N GLY A 241 -6.72 -16.20 -1.24
CA GLY A 241 -7.86 -16.31 -2.13
C GLY A 241 -9.00 -15.40 -1.67
N LEU A 242 -9.77 -14.94 -2.64
CA LEU A 242 -10.93 -14.09 -2.43
C LEU A 242 -12.17 -14.77 -3.02
N ARG A 243 -13.33 -14.49 -2.44
CA ARG A 243 -14.62 -14.87 -3.00
C ARG A 243 -15.01 -13.87 -4.09
N GLY A 244 -15.87 -14.33 -5.02
CA GLY A 244 -16.53 -13.43 -5.96
C GLY A 244 -17.50 -12.48 -5.25
N VAL A 245 -17.74 -11.33 -5.87
CA VAL A 245 -18.75 -10.34 -5.45
C VAL A 245 -19.71 -10.12 -6.59
N VAL A 246 -21.01 -10.00 -6.26
CA VAL A 246 -22.05 -9.57 -7.19
C VAL A 246 -22.91 -8.53 -6.49
N GLY A 247 -23.12 -7.39 -7.15
CA GLY A 247 -24.07 -6.37 -6.73
C GLY A 247 -25.42 -6.58 -7.44
N LEU A 248 -26.50 -6.46 -6.67
CA LEU A 248 -27.87 -6.48 -7.21
C LEU A 248 -28.57 -5.20 -6.76
N GLU A 249 -29.24 -4.55 -7.71
CA GLU A 249 -30.15 -3.46 -7.42
C GLU A 249 -31.60 -3.94 -7.65
N LEU A 250 -32.44 -3.82 -6.64
CA LEU A 250 -33.85 -4.16 -6.72
C LEU A 250 -34.71 -2.90 -6.59
N THR A 251 -35.35 -2.50 -7.66
CA THR A 251 -36.30 -1.39 -7.67
C THR A 251 -37.73 -1.90 -7.64
N VAL A 252 -38.48 -1.55 -6.62
CA VAL A 252 -39.92 -1.87 -6.52
C VAL A 252 -40.73 -0.60 -6.72
N TYR A 253 -41.51 -0.60 -7.77
CA TYR A 253 -42.39 0.53 -8.06
C TYR A 253 -43.71 0.36 -7.31
N GLY A 254 -44.12 1.41 -6.62
CA GLY A 254 -45.41 1.49 -5.93
C GLY A 254 -46.20 2.70 -6.37
N PRO A 255 -47.38 2.92 -5.82
CA PRO A 255 -48.18 4.10 -6.11
C PRO A 255 -47.43 5.37 -5.65
N THR A 256 -47.72 6.49 -6.34
CA THR A 256 -47.07 7.79 -6.08
C THR A 256 -47.51 8.42 -4.73
N ARG A 257 -48.46 7.83 -4.05
CA ARG A 257 -48.97 8.22 -2.72
C ARG A 257 -49.31 6.99 -1.90
N PRO A 258 -49.32 7.06 -0.57
CA PRO A 258 -49.82 6.00 0.28
C PRO A 258 -51.31 5.70 -0.08
N LEU A 259 -51.61 4.42 -0.24
CA LEU A 259 -52.96 3.93 -0.48
C LEU A 259 -53.41 3.07 0.69
N HIS A 260 -54.68 3.14 1.03
CA HIS A 260 -55.32 2.24 1.99
C HIS A 260 -55.43 0.84 1.38
N SER A 261 -55.17 -0.21 2.16
CA SER A 261 -55.20 -1.61 1.71
C SER A 261 -56.56 -2.10 1.20
N GLY A 262 -57.62 -1.35 1.41
CA GLY A 262 -58.98 -1.66 0.96
C GLY A 262 -59.48 -0.85 -0.25
N ILE A 263 -58.59 -0.17 -0.98
CA ILE A 263 -58.93 0.60 -2.20
C ILE A 263 -58.28 -0.06 -3.39
#